data_b7fcc617d5708388b83d31382d0def35
#
_entry.id   b7fcc617d5708388b83d31382d0def35
#
_cell.length_a   1.000
_cell.length_b   1.000
_cell.length_c   1.000
_cell.angle_alpha   90.00
_cell.angle_beta   90.00
_cell.angle_gamma   90.00
#
_symmetry.space_group_name_H-M   'P 1'
#
loop_
_entity.id
_entity.type
_entity.pdbx_description
1 polymer ?
#
loop_
_entity_poly.entity_id
_entity_poly.type
_entity_poly.pdbx_seq_one_letter_code
_entity_poly.pdbx_strand_id
1 'polypeptide(L)'
;MKNRVNRAPWAKKRLIGILCTLYIATFSLCAQTTFDEANAAYAEGRYTEAATLYQSLLDEQPNAQLYYNLGNAEYKQGELAQAILAYERALRLKPNYKEAKYNLAFAQSRITDNVREQDFFLSSWARAVRNSLSEWTWTVGSIALFSLALIALLLFLLGREIWLRKTAFHVAWIALLFSIVSGANAFSLHQRDTLRNEAIITQGIVNAKSSPDRSGTDLFTVHEGTKVTIRETIGEWANIRVGNNEGWIRLQNLERI
;
A
#
# COMPACT_ATOMS: atom_id res chain seq x y z
N MET A 1 -28.86 -24.27 -57.02
CA MET A 1 -28.87 -22.93 -56.49
C MET A 1 -28.68 -22.99 -54.96
N LYS A 2 -27.49 -22.69 -54.44
CA LYS A 2 -27.17 -22.70 -53.02
C LYS A 2 -27.17 -21.26 -52.50
N ASN A 3 -28.24 -20.84 -51.80
CA ASN A 3 -28.28 -19.54 -51.12
C ASN A 3 -27.33 -19.55 -49.92
N ARG A 4 -26.17 -18.91 -50.09
CA ARG A 4 -25.32 -18.52 -48.94
C ARG A 4 -25.96 -17.31 -48.25
N VAL A 5 -26.57 -17.54 -47.09
CA VAL A 5 -26.97 -16.46 -46.18
C VAL A 5 -25.72 -15.79 -45.65
N ASN A 6 -25.38 -14.64 -46.22
CA ASN A 6 -24.28 -13.77 -45.76
C ASN A 6 -24.69 -13.13 -44.42
N ARG A 7 -24.37 -13.78 -43.29
CA ARG A 7 -24.60 -13.19 -41.96
C ARG A 7 -23.66 -12.01 -41.79
N ALA A 8 -24.24 -10.82 -41.73
CA ALA A 8 -23.53 -9.55 -41.68
C ALA A 8 -22.51 -9.49 -40.49
N PRO A 9 -21.24 -9.08 -40.73
CA PRO A 9 -20.19 -9.10 -39.76
C PRO A 9 -20.45 -8.19 -38.53
N TRP A 10 -21.32 -7.21 -38.64
CA TRP A 10 -21.75 -6.33 -37.53
C TRP A 10 -22.61 -7.04 -36.48
N ALA A 11 -23.38 -8.06 -36.86
CA ALA A 11 -24.19 -8.84 -35.93
C ALA A 11 -23.33 -9.69 -35.00
N LYS A 12 -22.20 -10.25 -35.46
CA LYS A 12 -21.23 -10.96 -34.63
C LYS A 12 -20.54 -10.03 -33.64
N LYS A 13 -20.15 -8.82 -34.06
CA LYS A 13 -19.52 -7.83 -33.18
C LYS A 13 -20.47 -7.35 -32.07
N ARG A 14 -21.74 -7.13 -32.37
CA ARG A 14 -22.78 -6.79 -31.38
C ARG A 14 -23.03 -7.94 -30.39
N LEU A 15 -23.07 -9.17 -30.86
CA LEU A 15 -23.28 -10.35 -30.02
C LEU A 15 -22.09 -10.53 -29.03
N ILE A 16 -20.84 -10.37 -29.49
CA ILE A 16 -19.66 -10.42 -28.66
C ILE A 16 -19.67 -9.29 -27.61
N GLY A 17 -20.06 -8.08 -28.01
CA GLY A 17 -20.20 -6.96 -27.07
C GLY A 17 -21.21 -7.24 -25.96
N ILE A 18 -22.38 -7.77 -26.30
CA ILE A 18 -23.45 -8.14 -25.34
C ILE A 18 -22.98 -9.28 -24.42
N LEU A 19 -22.27 -10.27 -24.94
CA LEU A 19 -21.72 -11.37 -24.14
C LEU A 19 -20.66 -10.89 -23.19
N CYS A 20 -19.77 -9.98 -23.61
CA CYS A 20 -18.76 -9.37 -22.73
C CYS A 20 -19.40 -8.53 -21.62
N THR A 21 -20.44 -7.72 -21.93
CA THR A 21 -21.14 -6.92 -20.91
C THR A 21 -21.90 -7.79 -19.91
N LEU A 22 -22.55 -8.87 -20.37
CA LEU A 22 -23.22 -9.86 -19.53
C LEU A 22 -22.22 -10.58 -18.62
N TYR A 23 -21.05 -10.97 -19.14
CA TYR A 23 -20.01 -11.64 -18.37
C TYR A 23 -19.44 -10.72 -17.28
N ILE A 24 -19.17 -9.44 -17.60
CA ILE A 24 -18.70 -8.44 -16.63
C ILE A 24 -19.78 -8.19 -15.56
N ALA A 25 -21.06 -8.11 -15.94
CA ALA A 25 -22.16 -7.89 -15.01
C ALA A 25 -22.35 -9.07 -14.03
N THR A 26 -22.23 -10.32 -14.50
CA THR A 26 -22.35 -11.51 -13.63
C THR A 26 -21.17 -11.63 -12.66
N PHE A 27 -19.96 -11.31 -13.11
CA PHE A 27 -18.77 -11.33 -12.24
C PHE A 27 -18.86 -10.26 -11.12
N SER A 28 -19.30 -9.04 -11.46
CA SER A 28 -19.52 -7.97 -10.49
C SER A 28 -20.59 -8.31 -9.45
N LEU A 29 -21.65 -9.03 -9.85
CA LEU A 29 -22.72 -9.43 -8.95
C LEU A 29 -22.25 -10.50 -7.95
N CYS A 30 -21.44 -11.45 -8.39
CA CYS A 30 -20.90 -12.51 -7.53
C CYS A 30 -19.97 -11.94 -6.45
N ALA A 31 -19.06 -11.02 -6.82
CA ALA A 31 -18.16 -10.36 -5.86
C ALA A 31 -18.92 -9.50 -4.84
N GLN A 32 -20.02 -8.86 -5.26
CA GLN A 32 -20.85 -8.06 -4.35
C GLN A 32 -21.55 -8.94 -3.31
N THR A 33 -22.11 -10.09 -3.70
CA THR A 33 -22.77 -11.01 -2.76
C THR A 33 -21.78 -11.52 -1.70
N THR A 34 -20.58 -11.91 -2.09
CA THR A 34 -19.55 -12.40 -1.14
C THR A 34 -19.08 -11.31 -0.16
N PHE A 35 -18.99 -10.06 -0.61
CA PHE A 35 -18.66 -8.93 0.26
C PHE A 35 -19.76 -8.64 1.29
N ASP A 36 -21.01 -8.70 0.87
CA ASP A 36 -22.16 -8.52 1.76
C ASP A 36 -22.28 -9.68 2.77
N GLU A 37 -21.97 -10.91 2.36
CA GLU A 37 -21.89 -12.09 3.25
C GLU A 37 -20.78 -11.92 4.29
N ALA A 38 -19.59 -11.43 3.90
CA ALA A 38 -18.50 -11.17 4.83
C ALA A 38 -18.87 -10.09 5.87
N ASN A 39 -19.54 -9.01 5.44
CA ASN A 39 -20.03 -7.97 6.34
C ASN A 39 -21.14 -8.49 7.27
N ALA A 40 -22.04 -9.34 6.80
CA ALA A 40 -23.08 -9.97 7.60
C ALA A 40 -22.46 -10.89 8.68
N ALA A 41 -21.52 -11.75 8.30
CA ALA A 41 -20.79 -12.59 9.22
C ALA A 41 -20.07 -11.78 10.32
N TYR A 42 -19.43 -10.68 9.92
CA TYR A 42 -18.81 -9.75 10.89
C TYR A 42 -19.83 -9.13 11.85
N ALA A 43 -20.97 -8.65 11.35
CA ALA A 43 -22.02 -8.03 12.14
C ALA A 43 -22.66 -9.01 13.14
N GLU A 44 -22.75 -10.29 12.78
CA GLU A 44 -23.25 -11.37 13.63
C GLU A 44 -22.21 -11.90 14.62
N GLY A 45 -20.99 -11.37 14.63
CA GLY A 45 -19.91 -11.79 15.52
C GLY A 45 -19.16 -13.06 15.05
N ARG A 46 -19.43 -13.55 13.85
CA ARG A 46 -18.75 -14.71 13.23
C ARG A 46 -17.44 -14.26 12.59
N TYR A 47 -16.51 -13.77 13.42
CA TYR A 47 -15.31 -13.06 12.95
C TYR A 47 -14.36 -13.94 12.14
N THR A 48 -14.21 -15.22 12.50
CA THR A 48 -13.37 -16.17 11.76
C THR A 48 -13.89 -16.41 10.34
N GLU A 49 -15.22 -16.56 10.20
CA GLU A 49 -15.86 -16.70 8.90
C GLU A 49 -15.71 -15.41 8.08
N ALA A 50 -15.95 -14.26 8.71
CA ALA A 50 -15.77 -12.96 8.08
C ALA A 50 -14.32 -12.78 7.56
N ALA A 51 -13.31 -13.11 8.38
CA ALA A 51 -11.90 -13.03 7.98
C ALA A 51 -11.59 -13.93 6.78
N THR A 52 -12.10 -15.16 6.78
CA THR A 52 -11.92 -16.10 5.66
C THR A 52 -12.55 -15.56 4.37
N LEU A 53 -13.76 -15.00 4.45
CA LEU A 53 -14.45 -14.41 3.30
C LEU A 53 -13.72 -13.15 2.79
N TYR A 54 -13.28 -12.26 3.69
CA TYR A 54 -12.46 -11.10 3.27
C TYR A 54 -11.14 -11.51 2.63
N GLN A 55 -10.48 -12.57 3.14
CA GLN A 55 -9.24 -13.07 2.55
C GLN A 55 -9.49 -13.63 1.14
N SER A 56 -10.55 -14.39 0.91
CA SER A 56 -10.90 -14.90 -0.42
C SER A 56 -11.14 -13.78 -1.43
N LEU A 57 -11.81 -12.70 -1.00
CA LEU A 57 -12.01 -11.51 -1.85
C LEU A 57 -10.70 -10.77 -2.15
N LEU A 58 -9.76 -10.75 -1.20
CA LEU A 58 -8.44 -10.14 -1.38
C LEU A 58 -7.57 -10.92 -2.37
N ASP A 59 -7.74 -12.24 -2.45
CA ASP A 59 -7.04 -13.09 -3.42
C ASP A 59 -7.51 -12.81 -4.86
N GLU A 60 -8.78 -12.40 -5.03
CA GLU A 60 -9.31 -11.98 -6.32
C GLU A 60 -8.95 -10.52 -6.66
N GLN A 61 -9.16 -9.61 -5.73
CA GLN A 61 -8.96 -8.18 -5.96
C GLN A 61 -8.51 -7.43 -4.69
N PRO A 62 -7.20 -7.25 -4.48
CA PRO A 62 -6.69 -6.50 -3.33
C PRO A 62 -7.18 -5.04 -3.33
N ASN A 63 -7.80 -4.60 -2.23
CA ASN A 63 -8.16 -3.21 -2.03
C ASN A 63 -8.09 -2.80 -0.55
N ALA A 64 -7.98 -1.50 -0.30
CA ALA A 64 -7.75 -0.97 1.04
C ALA A 64 -8.92 -1.21 2.00
N GLN A 65 -10.16 -1.26 1.51
CA GLN A 65 -11.34 -1.48 2.35
C GLN A 65 -11.42 -2.94 2.82
N LEU A 66 -11.12 -3.90 1.92
CA LEU A 66 -11.09 -5.31 2.28
C LEU A 66 -10.01 -5.59 3.33
N TYR A 67 -8.79 -5.05 3.14
CA TYR A 67 -7.74 -5.16 4.16
C TYR A 67 -8.14 -4.53 5.50
N TYR A 68 -8.80 -3.39 5.48
CA TYR A 68 -9.31 -2.75 6.70
C TYR A 68 -10.35 -3.63 7.41
N ASN A 69 -11.30 -4.20 6.67
CA ASN A 69 -12.34 -5.07 7.22
C ASN A 69 -11.74 -6.39 7.74
N LEU A 70 -10.78 -6.98 7.02
CA LEU A 70 -10.01 -8.13 7.49
C LEU A 70 -9.31 -7.80 8.81
N GLY A 71 -8.61 -6.67 8.89
CA GLY A 71 -7.96 -6.23 10.13
C GLY A 71 -8.93 -6.07 11.30
N ASN A 72 -10.15 -5.59 11.04
CA ASN A 72 -11.18 -5.52 12.08
C ASN A 72 -11.64 -6.90 12.54
N ALA A 73 -11.81 -7.86 11.63
CA ALA A 73 -12.21 -9.23 11.94
C ALA A 73 -11.11 -9.96 12.74
N GLU A 74 -9.84 -9.85 12.32
CA GLU A 74 -8.68 -10.42 13.02
C GLU A 74 -8.52 -9.80 14.42
N TYR A 75 -8.67 -8.48 14.55
CA TYR A 75 -8.63 -7.81 15.85
C TYR A 75 -9.70 -8.33 16.81
N LYS A 76 -10.92 -8.59 16.33
CA LYS A 76 -12.04 -9.13 17.12
C LYS A 76 -11.81 -10.59 17.54
N GLN A 77 -11.02 -11.35 16.79
CA GLN A 77 -10.57 -12.70 17.16
C GLN A 77 -9.45 -12.69 18.20
N GLY A 78 -8.77 -11.56 18.40
CA GLY A 78 -7.59 -11.44 19.25
C GLY A 78 -6.27 -11.64 18.52
N GLU A 79 -6.32 -11.85 17.20
CA GLU A 79 -5.16 -12.05 16.32
C GLU A 79 -4.48 -10.69 16.00
N LEU A 80 -3.78 -10.14 17.01
CA LEU A 80 -3.24 -8.76 16.92
C LEU A 80 -2.22 -8.59 15.80
N ALA A 81 -1.35 -9.57 15.58
CA ALA A 81 -0.33 -9.51 14.54
C ALA A 81 -0.96 -9.46 13.13
N GLN A 82 -1.97 -10.29 12.88
CA GLN A 82 -2.70 -10.33 11.61
C GLN A 82 -3.51 -9.05 11.40
N ALA A 83 -4.14 -8.53 12.46
CA ALA A 83 -4.84 -7.25 12.39
C ALA A 83 -3.92 -6.09 12.02
N ILE A 84 -2.73 -5.99 12.64
CA ILE A 84 -1.72 -4.98 12.35
C ILE A 84 -1.25 -5.10 10.90
N LEU A 85 -0.95 -6.33 10.44
CA LEU A 85 -0.55 -6.59 9.06
C LEU A 85 -1.61 -6.14 8.06
N ALA A 86 -2.88 -6.47 8.31
CA ALA A 86 -3.98 -6.08 7.44
C ALA A 86 -4.17 -4.55 7.41
N TYR A 87 -4.10 -3.87 8.55
CA TYR A 87 -4.18 -2.40 8.58
C TYR A 87 -2.99 -1.72 7.87
N GLU A 88 -1.78 -2.25 8.01
CA GLU A 88 -0.60 -1.73 7.30
C GLU A 88 -0.77 -1.90 5.77
N ARG A 89 -1.28 -3.05 5.31
CA ARG A 89 -1.61 -3.28 3.90
C ARG A 89 -2.71 -2.34 3.38
N ALA A 90 -3.75 -2.08 4.20
CA ALA A 90 -4.78 -1.10 3.87
C ALA A 90 -4.19 0.30 3.69
N LEU A 91 -3.30 0.72 4.59
CA LEU A 91 -2.63 2.02 4.55
C LEU A 91 -1.60 2.14 3.42
N ARG A 92 -0.99 1.04 3.01
CA ARG A 92 -0.12 1.01 1.84
C ARG A 92 -0.89 1.34 0.56
N LEU A 93 -2.11 0.77 0.38
CA LEU A 93 -2.98 1.06 -0.76
C LEU A 93 -3.65 2.44 -0.66
N LYS A 94 -4.02 2.87 0.56
CA LYS A 94 -4.69 4.14 0.81
C LYS A 94 -4.05 4.87 2.01
N PRO A 95 -2.97 5.62 1.80
CA PRO A 95 -2.22 6.27 2.89
C PRO A 95 -3.04 7.20 3.78
N ASN A 96 -4.14 7.78 3.28
CA ASN A 96 -5.03 8.69 4.01
C ASN A 96 -6.27 8.02 4.62
N TYR A 97 -6.26 6.69 4.80
CA TYR A 97 -7.37 5.96 5.40
C TYR A 97 -7.38 6.19 6.92
N LYS A 98 -8.17 7.16 7.39
CA LYS A 98 -8.18 7.63 8.79
C LYS A 98 -8.58 6.53 9.76
N GLU A 99 -9.60 5.74 9.43
CA GLU A 99 -10.11 4.65 10.25
C GLU A 99 -9.06 3.55 10.42
N ALA A 100 -8.36 3.19 9.34
CA ALA A 100 -7.27 2.22 9.40
C ALA A 100 -6.09 2.72 10.24
N LYS A 101 -5.73 4.02 10.14
CA LYS A 101 -4.70 4.63 11.00
C LYS A 101 -5.06 4.57 12.48
N TYR A 102 -6.31 4.89 12.80
CA TYR A 102 -6.79 4.85 14.18
C TYR A 102 -6.74 3.43 14.73
N ASN A 103 -7.29 2.45 13.99
CA ASN A 103 -7.34 1.06 14.44
C ASN A 103 -5.93 0.44 14.51
N LEU A 104 -5.04 0.78 13.58
CA LEU A 104 -3.63 0.38 13.63
C LEU A 104 -2.95 0.89 14.91
N ALA A 105 -3.08 2.19 15.21
CA ALA A 105 -2.50 2.78 16.41
C ALA A 105 -3.05 2.13 17.69
N PHE A 106 -4.36 1.80 17.69
CA PHE A 106 -5.01 1.12 18.79
C PHE A 106 -4.49 -0.32 18.96
N ALA A 107 -4.36 -1.10 17.88
CA ALA A 107 -3.79 -2.43 17.90
C ALA A 107 -2.32 -2.40 18.35
N GLN A 108 -1.52 -1.48 17.82
CA GLN A 108 -0.11 -1.29 18.21
C GLN A 108 0.07 -0.90 19.69
N SER A 109 -0.90 -0.24 20.30
CA SER A 109 -0.83 0.07 21.74
C SER A 109 -0.96 -1.17 22.63
N ARG A 110 -1.37 -2.31 22.08
CA ARG A 110 -1.59 -3.57 22.80
C ARG A 110 -0.48 -4.59 22.66
N ILE A 111 0.46 -4.37 21.73
CA ILE A 111 1.63 -5.24 21.59
C ILE A 111 2.73 -4.89 22.61
N THR A 112 3.52 -5.90 22.95
CA THR A 112 4.57 -5.79 23.97
C THR A 112 5.71 -4.87 23.51
N ASP A 113 6.14 -5.00 22.24
CA ASP A 113 7.26 -4.22 21.68
C ASP A 113 6.73 -2.96 21.00
N ASN A 114 6.22 -2.02 21.78
CA ASN A 114 5.85 -0.72 21.23
C ASN A 114 7.13 0.11 20.96
N VAL A 115 7.85 -0.26 19.90
CA VAL A 115 9.06 0.47 19.46
C VAL A 115 8.60 1.79 18.83
N ARG A 116 8.40 2.80 19.67
CA ARG A 116 8.27 4.17 19.15
C ARG A 116 9.65 4.58 18.65
N GLU A 117 9.82 4.60 17.34
CA GLU A 117 10.96 5.28 16.74
C GLU A 117 10.95 6.72 17.28
N GLN A 118 12.02 7.11 17.95
CA GLN A 118 12.23 8.52 18.32
C GLN A 118 12.49 9.30 17.02
N ASP A 119 11.41 9.65 16.35
CA ASP A 119 11.49 10.42 15.13
C ASP A 119 11.88 11.86 15.42
N PHE A 120 12.92 12.29 14.74
CA PHE A 120 13.22 13.71 14.67
C PHE A 120 12.03 14.45 14.04
N PHE A 121 11.60 15.56 14.63
CA PHE A 121 10.41 16.32 14.18
C PHE A 121 10.37 16.52 12.66
N LEU A 122 11.52 16.86 12.05
CA LEU A 122 11.61 17.10 10.62
C LEU A 122 11.37 15.83 9.78
N SER A 123 11.85 14.66 10.26
CA SER A 123 11.63 13.38 9.58
C SER A 123 10.18 12.92 9.69
N SER A 124 9.53 13.14 10.83
CA SER A 124 8.11 12.83 11.02
C SER A 124 7.22 13.73 10.16
N TRP A 125 7.54 15.03 10.05
CA TRP A 125 6.85 15.95 9.18
C TRP A 125 7.02 15.58 7.69
N ALA A 126 8.25 15.31 7.24
CA ALA A 126 8.52 14.90 5.86
C ALA A 126 7.79 13.59 5.51
N ARG A 127 7.70 12.64 6.45
CA ARG A 127 6.95 11.39 6.32
C ARG A 127 5.44 11.65 6.25
N ALA A 128 4.91 12.57 7.06
CA ALA A 128 3.52 12.97 7.03
C ALA A 128 3.14 13.62 5.69
N VAL A 129 3.98 14.51 5.17
CA VAL A 129 3.79 15.13 3.83
C VAL A 129 3.83 14.06 2.74
N ARG A 130 4.83 13.19 2.73
CA ARG A 130 4.95 12.12 1.73
C ARG A 130 3.74 11.20 1.74
N ASN A 131 3.27 10.79 2.92
CA ASN A 131 2.13 9.89 3.09
C ASN A 131 0.76 10.60 2.97
N SER A 132 0.74 11.92 2.66
CA SER A 132 -0.51 12.67 2.50
C SER A 132 -1.24 12.34 1.19
N LEU A 133 -0.51 11.93 0.16
CA LEU A 133 -1.03 11.60 -1.15
C LEU A 133 -0.53 10.23 -1.61
N SER A 134 -1.24 9.63 -2.57
CA SER A 134 -0.80 8.37 -3.20
C SER A 134 0.39 8.60 -4.14
N GLU A 135 1.15 7.55 -4.44
CA GLU A 135 2.24 7.56 -5.43
C GLU A 135 1.78 8.16 -6.77
N TRP A 136 0.62 7.70 -7.26
CA TRP A 136 0.03 8.19 -8.51
C TRP A 136 -0.22 9.70 -8.48
N THR A 137 -0.77 10.23 -7.38
CA THR A 137 -1.07 11.66 -7.25
C THR A 137 0.21 12.49 -7.25
N TRP A 138 1.27 12.04 -6.56
CA TRP A 138 2.57 12.68 -6.58
C TRP A 138 3.20 12.66 -7.97
N THR A 139 3.09 11.55 -8.71
CA THR A 139 3.61 11.39 -10.07
C THR A 139 2.92 12.35 -11.04
N VAL A 140 1.58 12.36 -11.06
CA VAL A 140 0.80 13.26 -11.92
C VAL A 140 1.08 14.72 -11.57
N GLY A 141 1.14 15.05 -10.27
CA GLY A 141 1.50 16.39 -9.79
C GLY A 141 2.87 16.83 -10.27
N SER A 142 3.88 15.96 -10.22
CA SER A 142 5.23 16.23 -10.71
C SER A 142 5.23 16.56 -12.22
N ILE A 143 4.55 15.73 -13.02
CA ILE A 143 4.47 15.93 -14.48
C ILE A 143 3.74 17.25 -14.80
N ALA A 144 2.64 17.55 -14.12
CA ALA A 144 1.87 18.78 -14.34
C ALA A 144 2.69 20.02 -13.99
N LEU A 145 3.40 20.00 -12.84
CA LEU A 145 4.28 21.11 -12.42
C LEU A 145 5.47 21.27 -13.36
N PHE A 146 6.05 20.18 -13.83
CA PHE A 146 7.13 20.23 -14.82
C PHE A 146 6.66 20.84 -16.14
N SER A 147 5.49 20.44 -16.61
CA SER A 147 4.87 21.01 -17.82
C SER A 147 4.61 22.53 -17.66
N LEU A 148 4.12 22.95 -16.49
CA LEU A 148 3.92 24.35 -16.15
C LEU A 148 5.25 25.11 -16.16
N ALA A 149 6.31 24.53 -15.61
CA ALA A 149 7.64 25.14 -15.62
C ALA A 149 8.17 25.34 -17.05
N LEU A 150 7.97 24.37 -17.95
CA LEU A 150 8.35 24.49 -19.36
C LEU A 150 7.54 25.57 -20.08
N ILE A 151 6.23 25.65 -19.86
CA ILE A 151 5.38 26.69 -20.43
C ILE A 151 5.84 28.08 -19.94
N ALA A 152 6.08 28.22 -18.65
CA ALA A 152 6.58 29.47 -18.08
C ALA A 152 7.96 29.82 -18.62
N LEU A 153 8.85 28.87 -18.83
CA LEU A 153 10.16 29.10 -19.47
C LEU A 153 10.00 29.60 -20.92
N LEU A 154 9.10 29.02 -21.70
CA LEU A 154 8.80 29.47 -23.05
C LEU A 154 8.25 30.90 -23.04
N LEU A 155 7.35 31.25 -22.13
CA LEU A 155 6.84 32.61 -21.96
C LEU A 155 7.94 33.60 -21.56
N PHE A 156 8.90 33.16 -20.72
CA PHE A 156 10.08 33.99 -20.40
C PHE A 156 10.97 34.26 -21.62
N LEU A 157 11.19 33.26 -22.47
CA LEU A 157 12.06 33.35 -23.63
C LEU A 157 11.41 34.12 -24.79
N LEU A 158 10.11 33.91 -25.04
CA LEU A 158 9.39 34.44 -26.20
C LEU A 158 8.55 35.68 -25.87
N GLY A 159 8.30 35.95 -24.59
CA GLY A 159 7.48 37.11 -24.16
C GLY A 159 8.11 38.44 -24.50
N ARG A 160 7.30 39.37 -25.04
CA ARG A 160 7.74 40.71 -25.39
C ARG A 160 7.68 41.67 -24.22
N GLU A 161 6.71 41.51 -23.33
CA GLU A 161 6.46 42.36 -22.18
C GLU A 161 7.39 42.04 -21.00
N ILE A 162 8.06 43.05 -20.46
CA ILE A 162 9.01 42.90 -19.34
C ILE A 162 8.33 42.30 -18.11
N TRP A 163 7.08 42.72 -17.82
CA TRP A 163 6.31 42.21 -16.70
C TRP A 163 6.06 40.70 -16.85
N LEU A 164 5.61 40.28 -18.05
CA LEU A 164 5.34 38.85 -18.33
C LEU A 164 6.60 37.99 -18.16
N ARG A 165 7.74 38.48 -18.64
CA ARG A 165 9.03 37.79 -18.51
C ARG A 165 9.45 37.64 -17.06
N LYS A 166 9.34 38.69 -16.24
CA LYS A 166 9.68 38.64 -14.81
C LYS A 166 8.80 37.63 -14.06
N THR A 167 7.49 37.66 -14.23
CA THR A 167 6.57 36.74 -13.59
C THR A 167 6.79 35.30 -14.05
N ALA A 168 6.96 35.09 -15.36
CA ALA A 168 7.21 33.77 -15.93
C ALA A 168 8.52 33.15 -15.41
N PHE A 169 9.57 33.95 -15.22
CA PHE A 169 10.83 33.49 -14.62
C PHE A 169 10.61 32.93 -13.20
N HIS A 170 9.91 33.64 -12.33
CA HIS A 170 9.65 33.18 -10.96
C HIS A 170 8.73 31.95 -10.94
N VAL A 171 7.70 31.93 -11.77
CA VAL A 171 6.78 30.79 -11.89
C VAL A 171 7.53 29.55 -12.37
N ALA A 172 8.44 29.70 -13.37
CA ALA A 172 9.22 28.55 -13.85
C ALA A 172 10.08 27.92 -12.75
N TRP A 173 10.80 28.74 -11.97
CA TRP A 173 11.63 28.23 -10.87
C TRP A 173 10.83 27.60 -9.74
N ILE A 174 9.73 28.24 -9.34
CA ILE A 174 8.85 27.72 -8.28
C ILE A 174 8.23 26.39 -8.72
N ALA A 175 7.67 26.33 -9.93
CA ALA A 175 7.07 25.13 -10.47
C ALA A 175 8.10 24.00 -10.64
N LEU A 176 9.32 24.30 -11.07
CA LEU A 176 10.40 23.33 -11.18
C LEU A 176 10.78 22.76 -9.81
N LEU A 177 10.94 23.63 -8.80
CA LEU A 177 11.27 23.19 -7.43
C LEU A 177 10.19 22.26 -6.88
N PHE A 178 8.92 22.64 -6.99
CA PHE A 178 7.82 21.79 -6.53
C PHE A 178 7.67 20.50 -7.35
N SER A 179 7.99 20.51 -8.64
CA SER A 179 8.05 19.30 -9.47
C SER A 179 9.11 18.32 -8.97
N ILE A 180 10.31 18.80 -8.66
CA ILE A 180 11.39 17.96 -8.11
C ILE A 180 10.98 17.36 -6.76
N VAL A 181 10.42 18.15 -5.85
CA VAL A 181 9.93 17.67 -4.55
C VAL A 181 8.84 16.62 -4.73
N SER A 182 7.88 16.87 -5.63
CA SER A 182 6.79 15.93 -5.94
C SER A 182 7.34 14.62 -6.52
N GLY A 183 8.28 14.70 -7.47
CA GLY A 183 8.95 13.54 -8.06
C GLY A 183 9.76 12.72 -7.04
N ALA A 184 10.47 13.39 -6.13
CA ALA A 184 11.21 12.72 -5.05
C ALA A 184 10.28 11.97 -4.10
N ASN A 185 9.10 12.53 -3.76
CA ASN A 185 8.10 11.83 -2.95
C ASN A 185 7.52 10.63 -3.70
N ALA A 186 7.16 10.77 -4.98
CA ALA A 186 6.68 9.68 -5.82
C ALA A 186 7.72 8.53 -5.88
N PHE A 187 8.98 8.86 -6.16
CA PHE A 187 10.07 7.89 -6.22
C PHE A 187 10.28 7.15 -4.88
N SER A 188 10.23 7.90 -3.77
CA SER A 188 10.38 7.31 -2.43
C SER A 188 9.25 6.35 -2.08
N LEU A 189 8.00 6.64 -2.48
CA LEU A 189 6.85 5.74 -2.31
C LEU A 189 6.98 4.51 -3.21
N HIS A 190 7.33 4.70 -4.48
CA HIS A 190 7.56 3.62 -5.43
C HIS A 190 8.64 2.64 -4.93
N GLN A 191 9.77 3.17 -4.45
CA GLN A 191 10.85 2.35 -3.91
C GLN A 191 10.41 1.54 -2.68
N ARG A 192 9.63 2.16 -1.76
CA ARG A 192 9.05 1.48 -0.61
C ARG A 192 8.13 0.33 -1.04
N ASP A 193 7.30 0.56 -2.06
CA ASP A 193 6.34 -0.43 -2.55
C ASP A 193 7.03 -1.57 -3.33
N THR A 194 8.12 -1.28 -4.01
CA THR A 194 8.88 -2.26 -4.80
C THR A 194 9.76 -3.14 -3.91
N LEU A 195 10.44 -2.55 -2.93
CA LEU A 195 11.41 -3.28 -2.11
C LEU A 195 10.75 -4.24 -1.10
N ARG A 196 9.48 -4.03 -0.73
CA ARG A 196 8.74 -4.87 0.24
C ARG A 196 9.59 -5.33 1.43
N ASN A 197 10.38 -4.43 1.97
CA ASN A 197 11.31 -4.72 3.05
C ASN A 197 10.73 -4.45 4.45
N GLU A 198 9.46 -4.05 4.55
CA GLU A 198 8.73 -3.98 5.82
C GLU A 198 7.95 -5.28 6.05
N ALA A 199 7.95 -5.77 7.27
CA ALA A 199 7.24 -6.99 7.67
C ALA A 199 6.71 -6.88 9.11
N ILE A 200 5.73 -7.72 9.43
CA ILE A 200 5.20 -7.89 10.79
C ILE A 200 5.62 -9.27 11.30
N ILE A 201 6.06 -9.34 12.55
CA ILE A 201 6.28 -10.62 13.24
C ILE A 201 4.92 -11.25 13.52
N THR A 202 4.71 -12.48 13.04
CA THR A 202 3.43 -13.18 13.13
C THR A 202 3.45 -14.34 14.14
N GLN A 203 4.61 -14.65 14.73
CA GLN A 203 4.74 -15.65 15.75
C GLN A 203 5.04 -15.04 17.11
N GLY A 204 4.45 -15.56 18.19
CA GLY A 204 4.38 -14.99 19.52
C GLY A 204 5.69 -14.40 20.06
N ILE A 205 6.76 -15.20 20.20
CA ILE A 205 8.07 -14.76 20.70
C ILE A 205 9.16 -15.32 19.80
N VAL A 206 10.00 -14.46 19.27
CA VAL A 206 11.08 -14.84 18.34
C VAL A 206 12.41 -14.25 18.83
N ASN A 207 13.43 -15.08 18.98
CA ASN A 207 14.78 -14.62 19.29
C ASN A 207 15.53 -14.32 18.01
N ALA A 208 16.02 -13.08 17.90
CA ALA A 208 16.90 -12.65 16.83
C ALA A 208 18.34 -13.07 17.13
N LYS A 209 18.99 -13.71 16.16
CA LYS A 209 20.33 -14.31 16.29
C LYS A 209 21.43 -13.47 15.65
N SER A 210 22.66 -13.73 16.05
CA SER A 210 23.86 -13.06 15.53
C SER A 210 24.24 -13.50 14.11
N SER A 211 23.82 -14.72 13.70
CA SER A 211 24.13 -15.30 12.39
C SER A 211 22.92 -16.05 11.79
N PRO A 212 22.86 -16.22 10.46
CA PRO A 212 21.75 -16.90 9.79
C PRO A 212 21.87 -18.43 9.89
N ASP A 213 22.01 -18.94 11.11
CA ASP A 213 22.08 -20.38 11.42
C ASP A 213 21.50 -20.68 12.80
N ARG A 214 21.40 -21.97 13.13
CA ARG A 214 20.85 -22.42 14.43
C ARG A 214 21.82 -22.21 15.59
N SER A 215 23.13 -22.10 15.32
CA SER A 215 24.19 -22.01 16.33
C SER A 215 24.46 -20.57 16.76
N GLY A 216 23.92 -19.57 16.03
CA GLY A 216 24.03 -18.16 16.36
C GLY A 216 23.53 -17.85 17.77
N THR A 217 24.23 -16.98 18.48
CA THR A 217 23.82 -16.49 19.80
C THR A 217 22.57 -15.62 19.70
N ASP A 218 21.69 -15.70 20.67
CA ASP A 218 20.50 -14.86 20.77
C ASP A 218 20.94 -13.45 21.17
N LEU A 219 20.55 -12.44 20.37
CA LEU A 219 20.90 -11.02 20.58
C LEU A 219 19.80 -10.27 21.31
N PHE A 220 18.57 -10.43 20.86
CA PHE A 220 17.38 -9.81 21.43
C PHE A 220 16.13 -10.60 21.05
N THR A 221 15.06 -10.35 21.78
CA THR A 221 13.77 -10.97 21.56
C THR A 221 12.81 -10.00 20.90
N VAL A 222 11.96 -10.47 19.99
CA VAL A 222 10.90 -9.70 19.31
C VAL A 222 9.58 -10.43 19.50
N HIS A 223 8.53 -9.67 19.77
CA HIS A 223 7.19 -10.22 19.98
C HIS A 223 6.31 -10.05 18.74
N GLU A 224 5.23 -10.81 18.68
CA GLU A 224 4.23 -10.72 17.60
C GLU A 224 3.65 -9.32 17.48
N GLY A 225 3.26 -8.94 16.26
CA GLY A 225 2.75 -7.60 15.94
C GLY A 225 3.83 -6.55 15.73
N THR A 226 5.10 -6.84 16.11
CA THR A 226 6.20 -5.88 15.94
C THR A 226 6.50 -5.69 14.46
N LYS A 227 6.54 -4.43 14.03
CA LYS A 227 6.96 -4.03 12.68
C LYS A 227 8.48 -4.02 12.58
N VAL A 228 9.01 -4.70 11.58
CA VAL A 228 10.45 -4.83 11.33
C VAL A 228 10.80 -4.42 9.92
N THR A 229 12.06 -4.01 9.71
CA THR A 229 12.60 -3.76 8.37
C THR A 229 13.55 -4.90 8.00
N ILE A 230 13.29 -5.59 6.89
CA ILE A 230 14.18 -6.62 6.34
C ILE A 230 15.32 -5.91 5.61
N ARG A 231 16.56 -6.24 5.96
CA ARG A 231 17.77 -5.72 5.32
C ARG A 231 18.28 -6.63 4.24
N GLU A 232 18.27 -7.92 4.54
CA GLU A 232 18.84 -8.96 3.69
C GLU A 232 18.13 -10.28 3.94
N THR A 233 18.15 -11.19 2.99
CA THR A 233 17.63 -12.55 3.15
C THR A 233 18.66 -13.55 2.65
N ILE A 234 18.96 -14.58 3.45
CA ILE A 234 19.88 -15.68 3.11
C ILE A 234 19.15 -17.00 3.39
N GLY A 235 18.77 -17.72 2.34
CA GLY A 235 18.00 -18.97 2.48
C GLY A 235 16.70 -18.76 3.22
N GLU A 236 16.54 -19.43 4.37
CA GLU A 236 15.36 -19.34 5.24
C GLU A 236 15.45 -18.20 6.29
N TRP A 237 16.50 -17.42 6.27
CA TRP A 237 16.78 -16.38 7.26
C TRP A 237 16.62 -14.98 6.67
N ALA A 238 16.10 -14.08 7.51
CA ALA A 238 16.02 -12.65 7.24
C ALA A 238 16.80 -11.88 8.30
N ASN A 239 17.68 -10.99 7.88
CA ASN A 239 18.27 -9.99 8.74
C ASN A 239 17.23 -8.88 8.93
N ILE A 240 16.78 -8.69 10.15
CA ILE A 240 15.78 -7.69 10.51
C ILE A 240 16.40 -6.57 11.34
N ARG A 241 15.82 -5.38 11.17
CA ARG A 241 16.09 -4.23 12.06
C ARG A 241 14.82 -3.86 12.81
N VAL A 242 14.98 -3.68 14.12
CA VAL A 242 13.95 -3.18 15.05
C VAL A 242 14.57 -2.03 15.87
N GLY A 243 14.17 -0.80 15.57
CA GLY A 243 14.85 0.36 16.15
C GLY A 243 16.34 0.40 15.79
N ASN A 244 17.22 0.32 16.81
CA ASN A 244 18.67 0.27 16.63
C ASN A 244 19.26 -1.14 16.64
N ASN A 245 18.45 -2.16 16.89
CA ASN A 245 18.89 -3.55 16.96
C ASN A 245 18.77 -4.23 15.59
N GLU A 246 19.77 -5.04 15.26
CA GLU A 246 19.79 -5.88 14.05
C GLU A 246 20.10 -7.32 14.42
N GLY A 247 19.44 -8.26 13.74
CA GLY A 247 19.65 -9.69 13.96
C GLY A 247 18.90 -10.55 12.97
N TRP A 248 19.19 -11.85 12.98
CA TRP A 248 18.65 -12.82 12.05
C TRP A 248 17.48 -13.60 12.67
N ILE A 249 16.37 -13.67 11.95
CA ILE A 249 15.22 -14.51 12.28
C ILE A 249 14.84 -15.36 11.07
N ARG A 250 14.03 -16.40 11.28
CA ARG A 250 13.51 -17.20 10.18
C ARG A 250 12.39 -16.46 9.45
N LEU A 251 12.36 -16.59 8.12
CA LEU A 251 11.32 -16.00 7.26
C LEU A 251 9.90 -16.47 7.65
N GLN A 252 9.75 -17.69 8.14
CA GLN A 252 8.45 -18.20 8.57
C GLN A 252 7.84 -17.45 9.77
N ASN A 253 8.65 -16.66 10.51
CA ASN A 253 8.21 -15.95 11.70
C ASN A 253 7.69 -14.55 11.40
N LEU A 254 7.75 -14.14 10.12
CA LEU A 254 7.32 -12.81 9.69
C LEU A 254 6.50 -12.91 8.40
N GLU A 255 5.66 -11.90 8.19
CA GLU A 255 4.92 -11.72 6.95
C GLU A 255 5.13 -10.31 6.39
N ARG A 256 5.43 -10.22 5.09
CA ARG A 256 5.69 -8.94 4.41
C ARG A 256 4.40 -8.14 4.24
N ILE A 257 4.55 -6.83 4.41
CA ILE A 257 3.46 -5.86 4.24
C ILE A 257 3.17 -5.63 2.75
#